data_56454136d3d59218b20c5871d8e313ee
#
_entry.id   56454136d3d59218b20c5871d8e313ee
#
_cell.length_a   1.000
_cell.length_b   1.000
_cell.length_c   1.000
_cell.angle_alpha   90.00
_cell.angle_beta   90.00
_cell.angle_gamma   90.00
#
_symmetry.space_group_name_H-M   'P 1'
#
loop_
_entity.id
_entity.type
_entity.pdbx_description
1 polymer ?
#
loop_
_entity_poly.entity_id
_entity_poly.type
_entity_poly.pdbx_seq_one_letter_code
_entity_poly.pdbx_strand_id
1 'polypeptide(L)'
;MSSISVPWSDKPLEMDLPDNWSVQQTADSQLSPGRENWPDRLAAALNKPDTALPLAKLLAARPNGRIVLVIEDITRHSPVPKILETVMREIRCANIADEQVEVVFANGMHPPMTAEEAEQKLGFSFICFGRRSFYLIS
;
A
#
# COMPACT_ATOMS: atom_id res chain seq x y z
N MET A 1 7.34 13.88 38.88
CA MET A 1 6.86 14.03 37.50
C MET A 1 7.11 12.73 36.77
N SER A 2 6.10 12.14 36.19
CA SER A 2 6.25 10.96 35.33
C SER A 2 6.40 11.46 33.88
N SER A 3 7.30 10.87 33.10
CA SER A 3 7.42 11.14 31.68
C SER A 3 7.09 9.88 30.87
N ILE A 4 6.57 10.06 29.65
CA ILE A 4 6.40 8.99 28.69
C ILE A 4 7.13 9.34 27.41
N SER A 5 7.64 8.32 26.75
CA SER A 5 8.28 8.42 25.44
C SER A 5 7.33 7.84 24.38
N VAL A 6 7.01 8.63 23.39
CA VAL A 6 6.12 8.23 22.29
C VAL A 6 6.89 8.22 20.99
N PRO A 7 6.86 7.15 20.20
CA PRO A 7 7.47 7.13 18.87
C PRO A 7 6.90 8.27 18.01
N TRP A 8 7.79 9.15 17.51
CA TRP A 8 7.42 10.30 16.70
C TRP A 8 8.43 10.50 15.57
N SER A 9 8.05 10.11 14.37
CA SER A 9 8.97 10.14 13.22
C SER A 9 10.28 9.39 13.51
N ASP A 10 11.42 10.01 13.28
CA ASP A 10 12.77 9.47 13.47
C ASP A 10 13.34 9.66 14.89
N LYS A 11 12.63 10.37 15.77
CA LYS A 11 13.02 10.59 17.17
C LYS A 11 11.83 10.43 18.10
N PRO A 12 12.01 9.84 19.29
CA PRO A 12 10.95 9.79 20.27
C PRO A 12 10.59 11.19 20.77
N LEU A 13 9.29 11.39 21.00
CA LEU A 13 8.78 12.57 21.70
C LEU A 13 8.64 12.23 23.17
N GLU A 14 9.38 12.95 24.01
CA GLU A 14 9.25 12.87 25.47
C GLU A 14 8.17 13.85 25.94
N MET A 15 7.23 13.38 26.71
CA MET A 15 6.16 14.18 27.28
C MET A 15 6.11 14.01 28.79
N ASP A 16 6.15 15.13 29.50
CA ASP A 16 5.95 15.15 30.95
C ASP A 16 4.45 15.07 31.28
N LEU A 17 4.11 14.20 32.19
CA LEU A 17 2.74 14.02 32.64
C LEU A 17 2.49 14.82 33.93
N PRO A 18 1.27 15.35 34.12
CA PRO A 18 0.87 15.96 35.40
C PRO A 18 1.04 14.97 36.56
N ASP A 19 1.38 15.46 37.74
CA ASP A 19 1.67 14.63 38.93
C ASP A 19 0.49 13.71 39.35
N ASN A 20 -0.73 14.09 38.98
CA ASN A 20 -1.93 13.30 39.26
C ASN A 20 -2.31 12.29 38.17
N TRP A 21 -1.45 12.15 37.13
CA TRP A 21 -1.63 11.18 36.06
C TRP A 21 -0.74 9.97 36.27
N SER A 22 -1.26 8.78 35.98
CA SER A 22 -0.48 7.54 35.97
C SER A 22 -0.67 6.81 34.65
N VAL A 23 0.44 6.31 34.10
CA VAL A 23 0.38 5.45 32.92
C VAL A 23 -0.10 4.06 33.38
N GLN A 24 -1.26 3.66 32.92
CA GLN A 24 -1.82 2.35 33.23
C GLN A 24 -1.22 1.25 32.37
N GLN A 25 -1.01 1.53 31.10
CA GLN A 25 -0.46 0.59 30.13
C GLN A 25 0.14 1.33 28.93
N THR A 26 1.27 0.87 28.45
CA THR A 26 1.83 1.24 27.14
C THR A 26 1.71 0.04 26.22
N ALA A 27 1.10 0.25 25.05
CA ALA A 27 1.12 -0.73 23.97
C ALA A 27 2.20 -0.34 22.98
N ASP A 28 3.31 -1.05 22.97
CA ASP A 28 4.33 -0.88 21.94
C ASP A 28 4.08 -1.88 20.82
N SER A 29 4.06 -1.39 19.61
CA SER A 29 4.04 -2.24 18.43
C SER A 29 5.38 -2.97 18.37
N GLN A 30 5.37 -4.25 18.68
CA GLN A 30 6.48 -5.14 18.37
C GLN A 30 6.65 -5.19 16.85
N LEU A 31 7.20 -4.11 16.29
CA LEU A 31 7.60 -4.06 14.89
C LEU A 31 8.65 -5.14 14.69
N SER A 32 8.20 -6.31 14.30
CA SER A 32 9.15 -7.27 13.72
C SER A 32 9.86 -6.54 12.59
N PRO A 33 11.20 -6.49 12.59
CA PRO A 33 11.94 -5.86 11.50
C PRO A 33 11.38 -6.37 10.20
N GLY A 34 11.04 -5.44 9.28
CA GLY A 34 10.39 -5.75 8.02
C GLY A 34 11.15 -6.91 7.37
N ARG A 35 10.50 -8.04 7.16
CA ARG A 35 11.18 -9.20 6.61
C ARG A 35 11.57 -8.84 5.18
N GLU A 36 12.85 -8.93 4.87
CA GLU A 36 13.41 -8.58 3.55
C GLU A 36 12.68 -9.31 2.38
N ASN A 37 12.11 -10.48 2.66
CA ASN A 37 11.38 -11.29 1.70
C ASN A 37 9.86 -11.03 1.65
N TRP A 38 9.37 -9.88 2.10
CA TRP A 38 7.94 -9.57 2.10
C TRP A 38 7.29 -9.59 0.68
N PRO A 39 7.97 -9.24 -0.44
CA PRO A 39 7.38 -9.36 -1.77
C PRO A 39 7.05 -10.80 -2.13
N ASP A 40 7.90 -11.77 -1.77
CA ASP A 40 7.64 -13.19 -2.01
C ASP A 40 6.46 -13.69 -1.16
N ARG A 41 6.34 -13.18 0.05
CA ARG A 41 5.19 -13.48 0.92
C ARG A 41 3.90 -12.89 0.37
N LEU A 42 3.94 -11.69 -0.21
CA LEU A 42 2.80 -11.10 -0.89
C LEU A 42 2.38 -11.97 -2.09
N ALA A 43 3.32 -12.36 -2.93
CA ALA A 43 3.04 -13.27 -4.05
C ALA A 43 2.45 -14.60 -3.57
N ALA A 44 3.01 -15.20 -2.52
CA ALA A 44 2.48 -16.42 -1.93
C ALA A 44 1.04 -16.25 -1.41
N ALA A 45 0.74 -15.13 -0.75
CA ALA A 45 -0.59 -14.81 -0.25
C ALA A 45 -1.62 -14.57 -1.38
N LEU A 46 -1.21 -13.96 -2.48
CA LEU A 46 -2.05 -13.79 -3.67
C LEU A 46 -2.38 -15.14 -4.34
N ASN A 47 -1.43 -16.08 -4.28
CA ASN A 47 -1.59 -17.41 -4.87
C ASN A 47 -2.28 -18.42 -3.94
N LYS A 48 -2.21 -18.21 -2.63
CA LYS A 48 -2.85 -19.07 -1.62
C LYS A 48 -3.42 -18.22 -0.47
N PRO A 49 -4.51 -17.50 -0.74
CA PRO A 49 -5.20 -16.74 0.32
C PRO A 49 -5.95 -17.68 1.27
N ASP A 50 -6.12 -17.26 2.52
CA ASP A 50 -6.74 -18.10 3.57
C ASP A 50 -8.23 -18.36 3.31
N THR A 51 -8.99 -17.37 2.81
CA THR A 51 -10.46 -17.43 2.74
C THR A 51 -11.03 -17.09 1.36
N ALA A 52 -10.20 -16.79 0.38
CA ALA A 52 -10.62 -16.39 -0.97
C ALA A 52 -10.05 -17.33 -2.04
N LEU A 53 -10.52 -17.18 -3.27
CA LEU A 53 -9.86 -17.83 -4.41
C LEU A 53 -8.53 -17.16 -4.72
N PRO A 54 -7.53 -17.93 -5.19
CA PRO A 54 -6.29 -17.36 -5.72
C PRO A 54 -6.55 -16.25 -6.74
N LEU A 55 -5.72 -15.21 -6.75
CA LEU A 55 -5.87 -14.08 -7.66
C LEU A 55 -5.95 -14.53 -9.11
N ALA A 56 -5.10 -15.45 -9.54
CA ALA A 56 -5.10 -15.99 -10.89
C ALA A 56 -6.45 -16.62 -11.29
N LYS A 57 -7.15 -17.30 -10.36
CA LYS A 57 -8.48 -17.85 -10.62
C LYS A 57 -9.56 -16.77 -10.73
N LEU A 58 -9.47 -15.73 -9.91
CA LEU A 58 -10.39 -14.60 -9.99
C LEU A 58 -10.24 -13.86 -11.33
N LEU A 59 -9.01 -13.67 -11.78
CA LEU A 59 -8.69 -13.04 -13.07
C LEU A 59 -9.15 -13.91 -14.25
N ALA A 60 -8.88 -15.20 -14.22
CA ALA A 60 -9.28 -16.14 -15.27
C ALA A 60 -10.81 -16.23 -15.43
N ALA A 61 -11.58 -15.97 -14.37
CA ALA A 61 -13.04 -15.93 -14.45
C ALA A 61 -13.58 -14.71 -15.23
N ARG A 62 -12.73 -13.69 -15.48
CA ARG A 62 -13.10 -12.45 -16.16
C ARG A 62 -12.00 -11.95 -17.10
N PRO A 63 -11.62 -12.72 -18.14
CA PRO A 63 -10.44 -12.44 -18.96
C PRO A 63 -10.52 -11.10 -19.72
N ASN A 64 -11.71 -10.61 -20.02
CA ASN A 64 -11.94 -9.32 -20.67
C ASN A 64 -12.41 -8.22 -19.70
N GLY A 65 -12.32 -8.46 -18.40
CA GLY A 65 -12.70 -7.52 -17.37
C GLY A 65 -11.69 -6.40 -17.20
N ARG A 66 -12.17 -5.22 -16.79
CA ARG A 66 -11.28 -4.16 -16.29
C ARG A 66 -10.83 -4.50 -14.87
N ILE A 67 -9.56 -4.25 -14.62
CA ILE A 67 -8.95 -4.37 -13.30
C ILE A 67 -8.71 -2.96 -12.78
N VAL A 68 -9.24 -2.64 -11.62
CA VAL A 68 -9.03 -1.36 -10.97
C VAL A 68 -8.17 -1.57 -9.73
N LEU A 69 -6.99 -0.97 -9.73
CA LEU A 69 -6.09 -0.94 -8.58
C LEU A 69 -6.37 0.33 -7.79
N VAL A 70 -6.96 0.18 -6.61
CA VAL A 70 -7.20 1.31 -5.71
C VAL A 70 -5.99 1.49 -4.82
N ILE A 71 -5.37 2.66 -4.86
CA ILE A 71 -4.12 2.99 -4.19
C ILE A 71 -4.33 4.18 -3.27
N GLU A 72 -3.68 4.17 -2.13
CA GLU A 72 -3.63 5.29 -1.19
C GLU A 72 -2.86 6.49 -1.77
N ASP A 73 -3.10 7.66 -1.23
CA ASP A 73 -2.43 8.90 -1.63
C ASP A 73 -0.95 9.00 -1.20
N ILE A 74 -0.29 10.09 -1.57
CA ILE A 74 1.14 10.32 -1.30
C ILE A 74 1.46 10.46 0.20
N THR A 75 0.48 10.76 1.05
CA THR A 75 0.71 10.94 2.50
C THR A 75 1.01 9.64 3.23
N ARG A 76 0.75 8.49 2.61
CA ARG A 76 1.04 7.17 3.16
C ARG A 76 2.40 6.67 2.70
N HIS A 77 3.13 6.01 3.60
CA HIS A 77 4.51 5.54 3.36
C HIS A 77 4.61 4.08 2.94
N SER A 78 3.53 3.48 2.43
CA SER A 78 3.58 2.10 1.93
C SER A 78 4.52 1.98 0.73
N PRO A 79 5.23 0.85 0.57
CA PRO A 79 6.14 0.62 -0.55
C PRO A 79 5.36 0.26 -1.83
N VAL A 80 4.45 1.16 -2.26
CA VAL A 80 3.53 0.97 -3.40
C VAL A 80 4.23 0.49 -4.66
N PRO A 81 5.40 1.04 -5.09
CA PRO A 81 6.07 0.56 -6.30
C PRO A 81 6.36 -0.95 -6.27
N LYS A 82 6.87 -1.47 -5.15
CA LYS A 82 7.18 -2.90 -5.01
C LYS A 82 5.93 -3.77 -4.89
N ILE A 83 4.87 -3.25 -4.26
CA ILE A 83 3.56 -3.94 -4.21
C ILE A 83 3.02 -4.07 -5.63
N LEU A 84 3.02 -2.98 -6.40
CA LEU A 84 2.54 -2.97 -7.78
C LEU A 84 3.35 -3.89 -8.68
N GLU A 85 4.66 -3.93 -8.55
CA GLU A 85 5.52 -4.85 -9.29
C GLU A 85 5.07 -6.30 -9.08
N THR A 86 4.82 -6.69 -7.82
CA THR A 86 4.36 -8.04 -7.48
C THR A 86 2.96 -8.31 -8.04
N VAL A 87 2.01 -7.41 -7.84
CA VAL A 87 0.62 -7.56 -8.31
C VAL A 87 0.55 -7.61 -9.83
N MET A 88 1.26 -6.72 -10.53
CA MET A 88 1.28 -6.68 -11.99
C MET A 88 1.92 -7.94 -12.60
N ARG A 89 2.91 -8.51 -11.94
CA ARG A 89 3.47 -9.81 -12.35
C ARG A 89 2.41 -10.90 -12.32
N GLU A 90 1.61 -11.01 -11.26
CA GLU A 90 0.54 -12.00 -11.15
C GLU A 90 -0.57 -11.75 -12.19
N ILE A 91 -0.93 -10.49 -12.45
CA ILE A 91 -1.90 -10.10 -13.49
C ILE A 91 -1.42 -10.57 -14.88
N ARG A 92 -0.15 -10.32 -15.22
CA ARG A 92 0.44 -10.74 -16.49
C ARG A 92 0.55 -12.26 -16.61
N CYS A 93 0.90 -12.96 -15.52
CA CYS A 93 0.90 -14.43 -15.50
C CYS A 93 -0.49 -15.03 -15.77
N ALA A 94 -1.56 -14.27 -15.50
CA ALA A 94 -2.92 -14.64 -15.85
C ALA A 94 -3.32 -14.28 -17.30
N ASN A 95 -2.37 -13.86 -18.14
CA ASN A 95 -2.56 -13.39 -19.53
C ASN A 95 -3.52 -12.19 -19.66
N ILE A 96 -3.56 -11.33 -18.67
CA ILE A 96 -4.31 -10.06 -18.71
C ILE A 96 -3.39 -8.99 -19.28
N ALA A 97 -3.91 -8.27 -20.27
CA ALA A 97 -3.17 -7.18 -20.90
C ALA A 97 -3.07 -5.95 -19.96
N ASP A 98 -1.96 -5.26 -20.02
CA ASP A 98 -1.73 -4.07 -19.18
C ASP A 98 -2.77 -2.97 -19.42
N GLU A 99 -3.32 -2.88 -20.62
CA GLU A 99 -4.37 -1.93 -21.02
C GLU A 99 -5.71 -2.15 -20.28
N GLN A 100 -5.90 -3.34 -19.71
CA GLN A 100 -7.07 -3.66 -18.88
C GLN A 100 -6.93 -3.20 -17.43
N VAL A 101 -5.75 -2.69 -17.05
CA VAL A 101 -5.45 -2.26 -15.68
C VAL A 101 -5.52 -0.74 -15.58
N GLU A 102 -6.34 -0.26 -14.67
CA GLU A 102 -6.49 1.14 -14.31
C GLU A 102 -6.07 1.37 -12.87
N VAL A 103 -5.57 2.57 -12.59
CA VAL A 103 -5.22 2.99 -11.24
C VAL A 103 -6.14 4.10 -10.79
N VAL A 104 -6.63 3.97 -9.56
CA VAL A 104 -7.47 4.95 -8.89
C VAL A 104 -6.80 5.32 -7.56
N PHE A 105 -6.58 6.61 -7.33
CA PHE A 105 -6.09 7.09 -6.04
C PHE A 105 -7.24 7.45 -5.13
N ALA A 106 -7.26 6.84 -3.96
CA ALA A 106 -8.24 7.09 -2.91
C ALA A 106 -7.73 8.21 -1.98
N ASN A 107 -7.91 9.46 -2.39
CA ASN A 107 -7.44 10.62 -1.64
C ASN A 107 -8.27 10.91 -0.37
N GLY A 108 -9.50 10.44 -0.32
CA GLY A 108 -10.42 10.73 0.79
C GLY A 108 -10.66 12.24 0.93
N MET A 109 -10.36 12.79 2.12
CA MET A 109 -10.49 14.23 2.38
C MET A 109 -9.20 15.04 2.06
N HIS A 110 -8.15 14.39 1.57
CA HIS A 110 -6.93 15.07 1.19
C HIS A 110 -7.10 15.78 -0.16
N PRO A 111 -6.36 16.86 -0.42
CA PRO A 111 -6.34 17.48 -1.74
C PRO A 111 -6.01 16.47 -2.83
N PRO A 112 -6.54 16.64 -4.05
CA PRO A 112 -6.14 15.81 -5.18
C PRO A 112 -4.64 15.86 -5.40
N MET A 113 -4.03 14.70 -5.66
CA MET A 113 -2.62 14.60 -6.01
C MET A 113 -2.36 15.22 -7.38
N THR A 114 -1.17 15.83 -7.55
CA THR A 114 -0.69 16.23 -8.87
C THR A 114 -0.26 15.01 -9.69
N ALA A 115 -0.06 15.19 -10.98
CA ALA A 115 0.45 14.12 -11.84
C ALA A 115 1.85 13.65 -11.39
N GLU A 116 2.71 14.59 -10.97
CA GLU A 116 4.05 14.32 -10.48
C GLU A 116 4.02 13.50 -9.18
N GLU A 117 3.13 13.84 -8.24
CA GLU A 117 2.93 13.09 -7.01
C GLU A 117 2.42 11.67 -7.28
N ALA A 118 1.49 11.52 -8.23
CA ALA A 118 0.99 10.22 -8.66
C ALA A 118 2.10 9.37 -9.28
N GLU A 119 2.93 9.95 -10.16
CA GLU A 119 4.09 9.28 -10.74
C GLU A 119 5.10 8.87 -9.67
N GLN A 120 5.40 9.75 -8.73
CA GLN A 120 6.28 9.45 -7.59
C GLN A 120 5.74 8.28 -6.75
N LYS A 121 4.45 8.28 -6.45
CA LYS A 121 3.79 7.23 -5.66
C LYS A 121 3.82 5.88 -6.36
N LEU A 122 3.63 5.84 -7.67
CA LEU A 122 3.62 4.60 -8.47
C LEU A 122 5.02 4.06 -8.76
N GLY A 123 6.02 4.94 -8.82
CA GLY A 123 7.39 4.63 -9.21
C GLY A 123 7.57 4.45 -10.73
N PHE A 124 8.81 4.57 -11.18
CA PHE A 124 9.17 4.53 -12.60
C PHE A 124 8.76 3.24 -13.33
N SER A 125 8.78 2.11 -12.64
CA SER A 125 8.43 0.81 -13.25
C SER A 125 6.98 0.77 -13.75
N PHE A 126 6.08 1.55 -13.15
CA PHE A 126 4.69 1.59 -13.54
C PHE A 126 4.42 2.54 -14.71
N ILE A 127 5.20 3.59 -14.83
CA ILE A 127 5.08 4.61 -15.90
C ILE A 127 5.47 4.04 -17.26
N CYS A 128 6.40 3.08 -17.30
CA CYS A 128 6.87 2.44 -18.54
C CYS A 128 5.81 1.53 -19.22
N PHE A 129 4.66 1.29 -18.61
CA PHE A 129 3.62 0.37 -19.10
C PHE A 129 2.53 1.02 -19.96
N GLY A 130 2.79 2.18 -20.58
CA GLY A 130 1.87 2.85 -21.51
C GLY A 130 1.01 3.94 -20.85
N ARG A 131 0.39 4.80 -21.66
CA ARG A 131 -0.50 5.88 -21.21
C ARG A 131 -1.68 5.28 -20.45
N ARG A 132 -1.65 5.40 -19.12
CA ARG A 132 -2.72 4.92 -18.26
C ARG A 132 -3.55 6.07 -17.76
N SER A 133 -4.85 5.89 -17.75
CA SER A 133 -5.76 6.84 -17.15
C SER A 133 -5.67 6.72 -15.65
N PHE A 134 -5.26 7.79 -14.97
CA PHE A 134 -5.35 7.91 -13.53
C PHE A 134 -6.64 8.63 -13.18
N TYR A 135 -7.40 8.08 -12.27
CA TYR A 135 -8.59 8.72 -11.75
C TYR A 135 -8.33 9.15 -10.30
N LEU A 136 -8.51 10.43 -10.05
CA LEU A 136 -8.48 11.00 -8.71
C LEU A 136 -9.91 11.01 -8.20
N ILE A 137 -10.19 10.28 -7.13
CA ILE A 137 -11.48 10.30 -6.44
C ILE A 137 -11.33 11.11 -5.18
N SER A 138 -12.00 12.26 -5.13
CA SER A 138 -12.17 13.07 -3.92
C SER A 138 -13.44 12.67 -3.17
#